data_8a2e9b0bcfc44a75e0217967471cfe0a
#
_entry.id   8a2e9b0bcfc44a75e0217967471cfe0a
#
_cell.length_a   1.000
_cell.length_b   1.000
_cell.length_c   1.000
_cell.angle_alpha   90.00
_cell.angle_beta   90.00
_cell.angle_gamma   90.00
#
_symmetry.space_group_name_H-M   'P 1'
#
loop_
_entity.id
_entity.type
_entity.pdbx_description
1 polymer ?
#
loop_
_entity_poly.entity_id
_entity_poly.type
_entity_poly.pdbx_seq_one_letter_code
_entity_poly.pdbx_strand_id
1 'polypeptide(L)'
;KKTKPPKIPTRSDLCPPLPEELLTAWQKEKRYPQDNEFLRWQRTDDNGDRNPYHDRYVALSERLDLGNRTQRWLLGRALYHLAQRRGFLSNRKEAGNEKEDGTVKECIKNLSAEIAAAGCRYLGEYFYGLYQHKERIRDKYTSRNEHYLAEFNAICDRQQLPDEWRKALHRAIFFQRDLKSQKGSVGRCTFEPTKSRCPVSHPRFEEFRMLSFVNNIRITGPGDNAPRPLTQEEFETIRSLFFRKSKPYFDFEEIARRIAGKGKYACKEERTEAPYRFNFARTATVSGCPVTASLQAIFGDDWITEIRSLYLLGAGKNEDQMLNDVWHALFSFNDEGRLRSWACEKLQLTDEQAKAFAAIKLPQDYAALSLNAIGKILVYLRCGYRYDEAVFLANLRAALPKEVYADESRRHEIEQDIASLLLDYKRNPYNKFDSKEHRIADYFSDHGLDASRLIRLYHPSKIETYPDAQPKANGILQLGSPRTATIRNPMAMRALFRLRNLINTLLREGRIDRDTKIRIEFARGLNDANRRKAIEQYQREREVENRKYAEEIHSQYAAETGREIKPSDDEVLKYRLWEEQQHVCPYTGRQISISAFVG
;
A
#
# COMPACT_ATOMS: atom_id res chain seq x y z
N LYS A 1 -11.80 29.33 16.93
CA LYS A 1 -13.12 28.86 16.40
C LYS A 1 -12.82 27.76 15.41
N LYS A 2 -13.21 26.50 15.70
CA LYS A 2 -13.12 25.41 14.73
C LYS A 2 -14.10 25.71 13.61
N THR A 3 -13.59 26.09 12.44
CA THR A 3 -14.40 26.18 11.24
C THR A 3 -14.96 24.79 10.95
N LYS A 4 -16.30 24.69 10.90
CA LYS A 4 -16.96 23.45 10.48
C LYS A 4 -16.44 23.09 9.08
N PRO A 5 -16.10 21.81 8.82
CA PRO A 5 -15.73 21.41 7.48
C PRO A 5 -16.84 21.83 6.50
N PRO A 6 -16.49 22.24 5.27
CA PRO A 6 -17.49 22.62 4.28
C PRO A 6 -18.50 21.48 4.14
N LYS A 7 -19.79 21.83 4.15
CA LYS A 7 -20.86 20.86 3.90
C LYS A 7 -20.61 20.19 2.56
N ILE A 8 -20.64 18.86 2.56
CA ILE A 8 -20.64 18.11 1.30
C ILE A 8 -21.88 18.56 0.53
N PRO A 9 -21.75 19.05 -0.72
CA PRO A 9 -22.89 19.48 -1.51
C PRO A 9 -23.92 18.36 -1.57
N THR A 10 -25.16 18.70 -1.26
CA THR A 10 -26.28 17.77 -1.40
C THR A 10 -26.64 17.60 -2.87
N ARG A 11 -27.45 16.60 -3.19
CA ARG A 11 -27.93 16.39 -4.57
C ARG A 11 -28.65 17.63 -5.13
N SER A 12 -29.38 18.35 -4.27
CA SER A 12 -30.05 19.60 -4.62
C SER A 12 -29.09 20.75 -4.94
N ASP A 13 -27.88 20.73 -4.37
CA ASP A 13 -26.87 21.77 -4.64
C ASP A 13 -26.15 21.54 -5.97
N LEU A 14 -26.20 20.32 -6.51
CA LEU A 14 -25.49 19.90 -7.71
C LEU A 14 -26.36 19.74 -8.96
N CYS A 15 -27.66 19.54 -8.77
CA CYS A 15 -28.64 19.41 -9.84
C CYS A 15 -29.54 20.64 -9.86
N PRO A 16 -29.98 21.14 -11.04
CA PRO A 16 -31.05 22.11 -11.10
C PRO A 16 -32.25 21.60 -10.32
N PRO A 17 -33.00 22.48 -9.64
CA PRO A 17 -34.16 22.07 -8.87
C PRO A 17 -35.13 21.29 -9.78
N LEU A 18 -35.57 20.13 -9.31
CA LEU A 18 -36.58 19.35 -10.00
C LEU A 18 -37.90 20.14 -9.95
N PRO A 19 -38.71 20.12 -11.00
CA PRO A 19 -40.06 20.61 -10.95
C PRO A 19 -40.79 20.07 -9.73
N GLU A 20 -41.57 20.90 -9.06
CA GLU A 20 -42.20 20.56 -7.77
C GLU A 20 -43.07 19.29 -7.88
N GLU A 21 -43.72 19.09 -9.00
CA GLU A 21 -44.51 17.89 -9.31
C GLU A 21 -43.67 16.61 -9.32
N LEU A 22 -42.46 16.65 -9.93
CA LEU A 22 -41.57 15.53 -9.96
C LEU A 22 -40.93 15.26 -8.59
N LEU A 23 -40.66 16.31 -7.82
CA LEU A 23 -40.14 16.19 -6.47
C LEU A 23 -41.16 15.54 -5.54
N THR A 24 -42.44 15.95 -5.64
CA THR A 24 -43.53 15.38 -4.85
C THR A 24 -43.77 13.92 -5.19
N ALA A 25 -43.78 13.56 -6.48
CA ALA A 25 -43.91 12.17 -6.92
C ALA A 25 -42.73 11.30 -6.45
N TRP A 26 -41.49 11.81 -6.53
CA TRP A 26 -40.33 11.11 -6.02
C TRP A 26 -40.34 10.90 -4.51
N GLN A 27 -40.80 11.89 -3.75
CA GLN A 27 -40.93 11.77 -2.29
C GLN A 27 -41.97 10.71 -1.89
N LYS A 28 -43.06 10.60 -2.62
CA LYS A 28 -44.11 9.60 -2.38
C LYS A 28 -43.70 8.19 -2.78
N GLU A 29 -43.10 8.02 -3.98
CA GLU A 29 -42.80 6.73 -4.54
C GLU A 29 -41.34 6.29 -4.30
N LYS A 30 -40.52 7.16 -3.76
CA LYS A 30 -39.05 6.98 -3.61
C LYS A 30 -38.33 6.66 -4.93
N ARG A 31 -38.93 7.03 -6.03
CA ARG A 31 -38.38 6.88 -7.39
C ARG A 31 -38.83 8.04 -8.26
N TYR A 32 -38.07 8.33 -9.34
CA TYR A 32 -38.49 9.32 -10.31
C TYR A 32 -39.71 8.82 -11.08
N PRO A 33 -40.75 9.66 -11.27
CA PRO A 33 -41.85 9.33 -12.17
C PRO A 33 -41.28 9.10 -13.58
N GLN A 34 -41.75 8.03 -14.22
CA GLN A 34 -41.35 7.69 -15.56
C GLN A 34 -42.39 8.22 -16.54
N ASP A 35 -41.91 8.85 -17.62
CA ASP A 35 -42.77 9.23 -18.75
C ASP A 35 -43.21 7.97 -19.50
N ASN A 36 -44.47 7.60 -19.37
CA ASN A 36 -45.03 6.42 -19.99
C ASN A 36 -44.97 6.49 -21.54
N GLU A 37 -45.07 7.69 -22.11
CA GLU A 37 -44.94 7.86 -23.56
C GLU A 37 -43.50 7.65 -24.02
N PHE A 38 -42.53 8.16 -23.26
CA PHE A 38 -41.12 7.91 -23.50
C PHE A 38 -40.80 6.41 -23.43
N LEU A 39 -41.31 5.73 -22.41
CA LEU A 39 -41.11 4.28 -22.26
C LEU A 39 -41.75 3.48 -23.40
N ARG A 40 -42.93 3.90 -23.86
CA ARG A 40 -43.56 3.28 -25.06
C ARG A 40 -42.72 3.53 -26.30
N TRP A 41 -42.28 4.76 -26.53
CA TRP A 41 -41.41 5.10 -27.66
C TRP A 41 -40.08 4.32 -27.61
N GLN A 42 -39.53 4.15 -26.44
CA GLN A 42 -38.31 3.38 -26.27
C GLN A 42 -38.42 1.91 -26.68
N ARG A 43 -39.63 1.35 -26.59
CA ARG A 43 -39.98 -0.05 -26.95
C ARG A 43 -40.55 -0.22 -28.35
N THR A 44 -40.58 0.82 -29.15
CA THR A 44 -41.23 0.81 -30.48
C THR A 44 -40.28 0.50 -31.64
N ASP A 45 -39.13 -0.05 -31.40
CA ASP A 45 -38.25 -0.52 -32.48
C ASP A 45 -38.73 -1.89 -32.97
N ASP A 46 -38.61 -2.15 -34.27
CA ASP A 46 -39.06 -3.40 -34.93
C ASP A 46 -38.45 -4.67 -34.31
N ASN A 47 -37.36 -4.52 -33.57
CA ASN A 47 -36.64 -5.59 -32.88
C ASN A 47 -36.77 -5.52 -31.32
N GLY A 48 -37.71 -4.79 -30.77
CA GLY A 48 -37.89 -4.60 -29.33
C GLY A 48 -37.39 -3.25 -28.84
N ASP A 49 -36.52 -3.22 -27.82
CA ASP A 49 -35.99 -1.96 -27.27
C ASP A 49 -35.08 -1.26 -28.29
N ARG A 50 -35.32 0.06 -28.50
CA ARG A 50 -34.48 0.90 -29.37
C ARG A 50 -33.02 0.85 -28.89
N ASN A 51 -32.13 0.67 -29.90
CA ASN A 51 -30.71 0.55 -29.62
C ASN A 51 -30.07 1.91 -29.26
N PRO A 52 -29.48 2.08 -28.08
CA PRO A 52 -28.86 3.35 -27.69
C PRO A 52 -27.58 3.67 -28.50
N TYR A 53 -26.93 2.72 -29.11
CA TYR A 53 -25.79 2.98 -30.02
C TYR A 53 -26.29 3.60 -31.34
N HIS A 54 -27.43 3.16 -31.85
CA HIS A 54 -28.11 3.80 -33.00
C HIS A 54 -28.44 5.27 -32.65
N ASP A 55 -29.03 5.53 -31.50
CA ASP A 55 -29.40 6.87 -31.11
C ASP A 55 -28.16 7.79 -30.98
N ARG A 56 -27.02 7.28 -30.49
CA ARG A 56 -25.76 8.01 -30.46
C ARG A 56 -25.20 8.28 -31.86
N TYR A 57 -25.28 7.31 -32.75
CA TYR A 57 -24.90 7.44 -34.16
C TYR A 57 -25.70 8.54 -34.84
N VAL A 58 -27.05 8.49 -34.74
CA VAL A 58 -27.94 9.51 -35.32
C VAL A 58 -27.65 10.90 -34.74
N ALA A 59 -27.43 11.03 -33.42
CA ALA A 59 -27.11 12.29 -32.80
C ALA A 59 -25.75 12.88 -33.24
N LEU A 60 -24.81 12.04 -33.72
CA LEU A 60 -23.53 12.45 -34.31
C LEU A 60 -23.63 12.81 -35.80
N SER A 61 -24.45 12.05 -36.56
CA SER A 61 -24.53 12.15 -38.02
C SER A 61 -25.55 13.17 -38.48
N GLU A 62 -26.70 13.26 -37.84
CA GLU A 62 -27.85 14.06 -38.27
C GLU A 62 -28.10 15.25 -37.33
N ARG A 63 -28.57 16.36 -37.88
CA ARG A 63 -29.11 17.46 -37.10
C ARG A 63 -30.56 17.20 -36.76
N LEU A 64 -30.87 17.12 -35.47
CA LEU A 64 -32.19 16.83 -34.96
C LEU A 64 -33.02 18.12 -34.81
N ASP A 65 -34.30 18.03 -35.12
CA ASP A 65 -35.26 19.08 -34.80
C ASP A 65 -35.67 18.97 -33.34
N LEU A 66 -35.09 19.83 -32.49
CA LEU A 66 -35.37 19.86 -31.06
C LEU A 66 -36.75 20.43 -30.70
N GLY A 67 -37.50 20.96 -31.69
CA GLY A 67 -38.93 21.25 -31.58
C GLY A 67 -39.75 19.97 -31.53
N ASN A 68 -39.29 18.93 -32.21
CA ASN A 68 -39.95 17.62 -32.23
C ASN A 68 -39.68 16.80 -30.98
N ARG A 69 -40.74 16.33 -30.31
CA ARG A 69 -40.64 15.60 -29.04
C ARG A 69 -39.85 14.30 -29.15
N THR A 70 -40.07 13.53 -30.20
CA THR A 70 -39.39 12.24 -30.40
C THR A 70 -37.90 12.41 -30.69
N GLN A 71 -37.52 13.45 -31.45
CA GLN A 71 -36.12 13.77 -31.70
C GLN A 71 -35.40 14.31 -30.45
N ARG A 72 -36.10 15.05 -29.59
CA ARG A 72 -35.55 15.38 -28.26
C ARG A 72 -35.33 14.15 -27.38
N TRP A 73 -36.23 13.17 -27.44
CA TRP A 73 -36.07 11.92 -26.72
C TRP A 73 -34.87 11.13 -27.21
N LEU A 74 -34.66 11.09 -28.54
CA LEU A 74 -33.50 10.44 -29.15
C LEU A 74 -32.20 11.05 -28.64
N LEU A 75 -32.06 12.39 -28.69
CA LEU A 75 -30.92 13.11 -28.17
C LEU A 75 -30.73 12.85 -26.67
N GLY A 76 -31.79 12.96 -25.90
CA GLY A 76 -31.78 12.71 -24.46
C GLY A 76 -31.31 11.31 -24.12
N ARG A 77 -31.75 10.30 -24.88
CA ARG A 77 -31.34 8.91 -24.70
C ARG A 77 -29.88 8.66 -25.10
N ALA A 78 -29.42 9.26 -26.18
CA ALA A 78 -28.02 9.22 -26.59
C ALA A 78 -27.10 9.78 -25.49
N LEU A 79 -27.43 10.96 -24.97
CA LEU A 79 -26.67 11.61 -23.89
C LEU A 79 -26.77 10.83 -22.56
N TYR A 80 -27.94 10.25 -22.26
CA TYR A 80 -28.12 9.42 -21.06
C TYR A 80 -27.28 8.12 -21.15
N HIS A 81 -27.26 7.47 -22.29
CA HIS A 81 -26.42 6.28 -22.50
C HIS A 81 -24.93 6.63 -22.38
N LEU A 82 -24.52 7.79 -22.91
CA LEU A 82 -23.16 8.30 -22.76
C LEU A 82 -22.85 8.52 -21.27
N ALA A 83 -23.77 9.12 -20.51
CA ALA A 83 -23.61 9.32 -19.06
C ALA A 83 -23.46 8.01 -18.27
N GLN A 84 -24.18 6.94 -18.67
CA GLN A 84 -24.07 5.63 -18.03
C GLN A 84 -22.71 4.95 -18.29
N ARG A 85 -22.05 5.26 -19.42
CA ARG A 85 -20.85 4.57 -19.89
C ARG A 85 -19.58 5.40 -19.83
N ARG A 86 -19.67 6.69 -19.52
CA ARG A 86 -18.59 7.67 -19.59
C ARG A 86 -17.29 7.34 -18.83
N GLY A 87 -17.31 6.28 -18.02
CA GLY A 87 -16.18 5.93 -17.16
C GLY A 87 -15.96 6.92 -16.01
N PHE A 88 -14.94 6.68 -15.24
CA PHE A 88 -14.50 7.54 -14.15
C PHE A 88 -13.25 8.31 -14.58
N LEU A 89 -13.10 9.52 -14.06
CA LEU A 89 -11.84 10.22 -14.12
C LEU A 89 -10.88 9.50 -13.16
N SER A 90 -9.82 8.90 -13.71
CA SER A 90 -8.79 8.29 -12.89
C SER A 90 -8.14 9.36 -12.00
N ASN A 91 -7.98 9.02 -10.72
CA ASN A 91 -7.26 9.86 -9.80
C ASN A 91 -5.75 9.72 -10.05
N ARG A 92 -4.99 10.82 -10.02
CA ARG A 92 -3.52 10.81 -10.08
C ARG A 92 -2.89 9.76 -9.14
N LYS A 93 -3.55 9.47 -8.02
CA LYS A 93 -3.08 8.54 -6.99
C LYS A 93 -3.35 7.06 -7.30
N GLU A 94 -4.30 6.77 -8.19
CA GLU A 94 -4.66 5.39 -8.56
C GLU A 94 -3.72 4.81 -9.62
N ALA A 95 -2.85 5.64 -10.19
CA ALA A 95 -1.82 5.24 -11.14
C ALA A 95 -0.65 4.46 -10.46
N GLY A 96 -0.98 3.41 -9.69
CA GLY A 96 -0.03 2.72 -8.82
C GLY A 96 0.56 1.42 -9.37
N ASN A 97 -0.09 0.78 -10.35
CA ASN A 97 0.37 -0.47 -10.95
C ASN A 97 0.87 -0.23 -12.37
N GLU A 98 2.17 0.03 -12.54
CA GLU A 98 2.76 0.33 -13.86
C GLU A 98 2.48 -0.75 -14.92
N LYS A 99 2.34 -2.02 -14.51
CA LYS A 99 2.02 -3.11 -15.44
C LYS A 99 0.55 -3.09 -15.88
N GLU A 100 -0.39 -2.86 -14.95
CA GLU A 100 -1.81 -2.78 -15.27
C GLU A 100 -2.18 -1.47 -15.97
N ASP A 101 -1.63 -0.35 -15.53
CA ASP A 101 -1.80 0.96 -16.18
C ASP A 101 -1.22 0.98 -17.61
N GLY A 102 -0.09 0.32 -17.84
CA GLY A 102 0.51 0.16 -19.17
C GLY A 102 -0.44 -0.59 -20.11
N THR A 103 -0.98 -1.70 -19.65
CA THR A 103 -1.92 -2.53 -20.42
C THR A 103 -3.23 -1.80 -20.73
N VAL A 104 -3.82 -1.10 -19.75
CA VAL A 104 -5.06 -0.31 -19.96
C VAL A 104 -4.83 0.84 -20.95
N LYS A 105 -3.74 1.59 -20.82
CA LYS A 105 -3.38 2.68 -21.75
C LYS A 105 -3.13 2.16 -23.17
N GLU A 106 -2.49 1.02 -23.28
CA GLU A 106 -2.27 0.34 -24.57
C GLU A 106 -3.59 -0.11 -25.19
N CYS A 107 -4.50 -0.71 -24.42
CA CYS A 107 -5.82 -1.07 -24.88
C CYS A 107 -6.66 0.15 -25.32
N ILE A 108 -6.54 1.30 -24.64
CA ILE A 108 -7.21 2.54 -25.05
C ILE A 108 -6.64 3.05 -26.38
N LYS A 109 -5.30 3.03 -26.56
CA LYS A 109 -4.66 3.41 -27.84
C LYS A 109 -5.06 2.47 -28.96
N ASN A 110 -5.12 1.18 -28.71
CA ASN A 110 -5.55 0.18 -29.68
C ASN A 110 -6.99 0.41 -30.09
N LEU A 111 -7.89 0.71 -29.14
CA LEU A 111 -9.27 1.07 -29.46
C LEU A 111 -9.36 2.35 -30.31
N SER A 112 -8.56 3.38 -30.00
CA SER A 112 -8.52 4.60 -30.81
C SER A 112 -8.03 4.30 -32.24
N ALA A 113 -7.07 3.39 -32.41
CA ALA A 113 -6.60 2.93 -33.72
C ALA A 113 -7.67 2.11 -34.47
N GLU A 114 -8.42 1.24 -33.77
CA GLU A 114 -9.53 0.49 -34.35
C GLU A 114 -10.66 1.41 -34.86
N ILE A 115 -11.00 2.45 -34.07
CA ILE A 115 -11.99 3.47 -34.47
C ILE A 115 -11.57 4.15 -35.76
N ALA A 116 -10.30 4.58 -35.84
CA ALA A 116 -9.75 5.24 -37.02
C ALA A 116 -9.68 4.29 -38.23
N ALA A 117 -9.27 3.03 -38.04
CA ALA A 117 -9.21 2.00 -39.10
C ALA A 117 -10.60 1.66 -39.67
N ALA A 118 -11.64 1.73 -38.84
CA ALA A 118 -13.04 1.56 -39.27
C ALA A 118 -13.61 2.80 -40.00
N GLY A 119 -12.82 3.85 -40.20
CA GLY A 119 -13.26 5.11 -40.82
C GLY A 119 -14.20 5.94 -39.93
N CYS A 120 -14.31 5.60 -38.66
CA CYS A 120 -15.13 6.29 -37.68
C CYS A 120 -14.32 7.39 -36.99
N ARG A 121 -14.99 8.46 -36.55
CA ARG A 121 -14.37 9.54 -35.78
C ARG A 121 -14.63 9.41 -34.27
N TYR A 122 -15.77 8.85 -33.93
CA TYR A 122 -16.26 8.80 -32.55
C TYR A 122 -16.69 7.39 -32.14
N LEU A 123 -16.64 7.14 -30.85
CA LEU A 123 -16.95 5.86 -30.27
C LEU A 123 -18.38 5.37 -30.57
N GLY A 124 -19.37 6.30 -30.62
CA GLY A 124 -20.76 5.97 -30.92
C GLY A 124 -20.95 5.44 -32.34
N GLU A 125 -20.23 6.00 -33.33
CA GLU A 125 -20.24 5.51 -34.71
C GLU A 125 -19.67 4.09 -34.79
N TYR A 126 -18.50 3.88 -34.18
CA TYR A 126 -17.81 2.59 -34.17
C TYR A 126 -18.64 1.50 -33.49
N PHE A 127 -19.19 1.80 -32.31
CA PHE A 127 -20.01 0.84 -31.58
C PHE A 127 -21.32 0.53 -32.26
N TYR A 128 -21.90 1.46 -33.00
CA TYR A 128 -23.06 1.18 -33.83
C TYR A 128 -22.71 0.23 -34.99
N GLY A 129 -21.57 0.41 -35.65
CA GLY A 129 -21.04 -0.50 -36.66
C GLY A 129 -20.84 -1.91 -36.10
N LEU A 130 -20.17 -2.06 -34.95
CA LEU A 130 -20.02 -3.36 -34.29
C LEU A 130 -21.37 -4.00 -33.96
N TYR A 131 -22.35 -3.20 -33.52
CA TYR A 131 -23.70 -3.71 -33.26
C TYR A 131 -24.37 -4.25 -34.51
N GLN A 132 -24.27 -3.53 -35.63
CA GLN A 132 -24.85 -3.97 -36.92
C GLN A 132 -24.23 -5.30 -37.40
N HIS A 133 -22.91 -5.48 -37.17
CA HIS A 133 -22.20 -6.71 -37.52
C HIS A 133 -22.32 -7.81 -36.45
N LYS A 134 -23.08 -7.58 -35.36
CA LYS A 134 -23.24 -8.50 -34.21
C LYS A 134 -21.92 -8.83 -33.49
N GLU A 135 -20.96 -7.91 -33.57
CA GLU A 135 -19.70 -8.05 -32.91
C GLU A 135 -19.77 -7.63 -31.43
N ARG A 136 -18.79 -8.12 -30.64
CA ARG A 136 -18.77 -7.93 -29.21
C ARG A 136 -18.23 -6.53 -28.82
N ILE A 137 -19.01 -5.78 -28.03
CA ILE A 137 -18.70 -4.41 -27.61
C ILE A 137 -18.11 -4.37 -26.20
N ARG A 138 -18.47 -5.32 -25.32
CA ARG A 138 -18.19 -5.23 -23.88
C ARG A 138 -16.72 -5.33 -23.50
N ASP A 139 -15.85 -5.83 -24.35
CA ASP A 139 -14.43 -6.06 -24.06
C ASP A 139 -13.54 -4.87 -24.44
N LYS A 140 -14.13 -3.75 -24.84
CA LYS A 140 -13.38 -2.58 -25.27
C LYS A 140 -13.10 -1.64 -24.12
N TYR A 141 -11.83 -1.28 -23.94
CA TYR A 141 -11.39 -0.32 -22.92
C TYR A 141 -11.57 1.12 -23.41
N THR A 142 -12.51 1.83 -22.83
CA THR A 142 -12.87 3.19 -23.23
C THR A 142 -12.30 4.22 -22.28
N SER A 143 -11.84 5.36 -22.83
CA SER A 143 -11.35 6.52 -22.07
C SER A 143 -12.46 7.56 -21.94
N ARG A 144 -12.59 8.13 -20.73
CA ARG A 144 -13.50 9.25 -20.47
C ARG A 144 -13.17 10.48 -21.33
N ASN A 145 -11.90 10.84 -21.37
CA ASN A 145 -11.46 12.09 -22.02
C ASN A 145 -11.32 11.91 -23.53
N GLU A 146 -10.67 10.85 -23.98
CA GLU A 146 -10.37 10.63 -25.39
C GLU A 146 -11.61 10.19 -26.21
N HIS A 147 -12.52 9.44 -25.60
CA HIS A 147 -13.66 8.88 -26.29
C HIS A 147 -14.98 9.59 -25.93
N TYR A 148 -15.40 9.53 -24.67
CA TYR A 148 -16.74 10.03 -24.29
C TYR A 148 -16.85 11.55 -24.29
N LEU A 149 -15.83 12.27 -23.87
CA LEU A 149 -15.85 13.73 -23.89
C LEU A 149 -15.74 14.29 -25.32
N ALA A 150 -14.92 13.65 -26.17
CA ALA A 150 -14.81 14.02 -27.57
C ALA A 150 -16.16 13.80 -28.28
N GLU A 151 -16.82 12.66 -28.06
CA GLU A 151 -18.13 12.38 -28.62
C GLU A 151 -19.20 13.34 -28.11
N PHE A 152 -19.24 13.64 -26.81
CA PHE A 152 -20.15 14.61 -26.23
C PHE A 152 -20.01 15.98 -26.91
N ASN A 153 -18.79 16.45 -27.10
CA ASN A 153 -18.52 17.72 -27.76
C ASN A 153 -19.01 17.69 -29.21
N ALA A 154 -18.73 16.61 -29.93
CA ALA A 154 -19.19 16.42 -31.31
C ALA A 154 -20.72 16.42 -31.43
N ILE A 155 -21.44 15.75 -30.51
CA ILE A 155 -22.90 15.78 -30.47
C ILE A 155 -23.37 17.23 -30.22
N CYS A 156 -22.79 17.94 -29.23
CA CYS A 156 -23.17 19.32 -28.94
C CYS A 156 -22.95 20.24 -30.14
N ASP A 157 -21.84 20.08 -30.85
CA ASP A 157 -21.52 20.87 -32.06
C ASP A 157 -22.47 20.55 -33.21
N ARG A 158 -22.73 19.26 -33.47
CA ARG A 158 -23.66 18.80 -34.50
C ARG A 158 -25.09 19.29 -34.26
N GLN A 159 -25.54 19.27 -33.01
CA GLN A 159 -26.87 19.70 -32.61
C GLN A 159 -26.97 21.21 -32.39
N GLN A 160 -25.85 21.94 -32.47
CA GLN A 160 -25.75 23.39 -32.22
C GLN A 160 -26.39 23.79 -30.88
N LEU A 161 -26.07 23.05 -29.82
CA LEU A 161 -26.62 23.33 -28.52
C LEU A 161 -26.09 24.66 -27.96
N PRO A 162 -26.94 25.50 -27.36
CA PRO A 162 -26.51 26.73 -26.70
C PRO A 162 -25.47 26.43 -25.61
N ASP A 163 -24.54 27.37 -25.41
CA ASP A 163 -23.46 27.22 -24.41
C ASP A 163 -23.94 26.93 -23.00
N GLU A 164 -25.06 27.50 -22.60
CA GLU A 164 -25.65 27.23 -21.29
C GLU A 164 -26.08 25.74 -21.15
N TRP A 165 -26.70 25.20 -22.18
CA TRP A 165 -27.10 23.79 -22.23
C TRP A 165 -25.87 22.88 -22.30
N ARG A 166 -24.90 23.23 -23.10
CA ARG A 166 -23.63 22.50 -23.18
C ARG A 166 -22.95 22.40 -21.80
N LYS A 167 -22.84 23.52 -21.08
CA LYS A 167 -22.27 23.58 -19.73
C LYS A 167 -23.08 22.76 -18.72
N ALA A 168 -24.42 22.88 -18.76
CA ALA A 168 -25.32 22.13 -17.88
C ALA A 168 -25.24 20.61 -18.13
N LEU A 169 -25.29 20.19 -19.40
CA LEU A 169 -25.19 18.79 -19.80
C LEU A 169 -23.80 18.22 -19.49
N HIS A 170 -22.71 18.96 -19.78
CA HIS A 170 -21.38 18.57 -19.40
C HIS A 170 -21.27 18.34 -17.89
N ARG A 171 -21.79 19.28 -17.08
CA ARG A 171 -21.83 19.11 -15.63
C ARG A 171 -22.66 17.91 -15.19
N ALA A 172 -23.84 17.69 -15.78
CA ALA A 172 -24.70 16.56 -15.45
C ALA A 172 -24.08 15.21 -15.81
N ILE A 173 -23.43 15.11 -16.97
CA ILE A 173 -22.86 13.85 -17.48
C ILE A 173 -21.53 13.55 -16.82
N PHE A 174 -20.61 14.52 -16.77
CA PHE A 174 -19.22 14.31 -16.38
C PHE A 174 -18.91 14.70 -14.94
N PHE A 175 -19.90 15.18 -14.18
CA PHE A 175 -19.68 15.42 -12.74
C PHE A 175 -19.26 14.12 -12.06
N GLN A 176 -18.17 14.20 -11.36
CA GLN A 176 -17.68 13.12 -10.51
C GLN A 176 -17.48 13.67 -9.11
N ARG A 177 -18.15 13.03 -8.17
CA ARG A 177 -17.98 13.38 -6.77
C ARG A 177 -16.58 13.03 -6.30
N ASP A 178 -15.97 13.91 -5.53
CA ASP A 178 -14.69 13.62 -4.90
C ASP A 178 -14.80 12.38 -4.00
N LEU A 179 -13.72 11.61 -3.96
CA LEU A 179 -13.62 10.46 -3.07
C LEU A 179 -13.80 10.90 -1.61
N LYS A 180 -14.59 10.17 -0.87
CA LYS A 180 -14.72 10.43 0.57
C LYS A 180 -13.36 10.28 1.23
N SER A 181 -13.02 11.23 2.10
CA SER A 181 -11.80 11.15 2.90
C SER A 181 -11.77 9.84 3.69
N GLN A 182 -10.74 9.04 3.47
CA GLN A 182 -10.47 7.79 4.18
C GLN A 182 -9.83 8.02 5.57
N LYS A 183 -9.78 9.27 6.04
CA LYS A 183 -9.13 9.65 7.31
C LYS A 183 -9.62 8.81 8.51
N GLY A 184 -10.88 8.38 8.51
CA GLY A 184 -11.45 7.52 9.55
C GLY A 184 -10.96 6.06 9.52
N SER A 185 -10.47 5.58 8.37
CA SER A 185 -9.95 4.21 8.20
C SER A 185 -8.47 4.09 8.55
N VAL A 186 -7.73 5.21 8.65
CA VAL A 186 -6.31 5.21 9.03
C VAL A 186 -6.16 4.72 10.47
N GLY A 187 -5.29 3.74 10.69
CA GLY A 187 -4.99 3.17 11.99
C GLY A 187 -4.42 4.21 12.97
N ARG A 188 -4.37 3.84 14.24
CA ARG A 188 -3.77 4.67 15.29
C ARG A 188 -2.32 4.24 15.54
N CYS A 189 -1.52 5.21 15.96
CA CYS A 189 -0.13 4.99 16.34
C CYS A 189 -0.03 4.04 17.53
N THR A 190 0.94 3.14 17.51
CA THR A 190 1.17 2.19 18.60
C THR A 190 1.61 2.88 19.90
N PHE A 191 2.48 3.90 19.78
CA PHE A 191 2.97 4.65 20.94
C PHE A 191 2.03 5.78 21.36
N GLU A 192 1.31 6.38 20.42
CA GLU A 192 0.42 7.52 20.63
C GLU A 192 -0.99 7.19 20.10
N PRO A 193 -1.82 6.43 20.85
CA PRO A 193 -3.13 5.94 20.35
C PRO A 193 -4.11 7.03 19.95
N THR A 194 -3.89 8.27 20.39
CA THR A 194 -4.69 9.44 19.98
C THR A 194 -4.31 10.00 18.62
N LYS A 195 -3.11 9.65 18.11
CA LYS A 195 -2.59 10.13 16.84
C LYS A 195 -2.81 9.11 15.72
N SER A 196 -3.04 9.59 14.51
CA SER A 196 -3.10 8.75 13.31
C SER A 196 -1.72 8.28 12.89
N ARG A 197 -1.65 7.14 12.20
CA ARG A 197 -0.42 6.61 11.60
C ARG A 197 0.09 7.54 10.51
N CYS A 198 1.41 7.62 10.38
CA CYS A 198 2.09 8.38 9.34
C CYS A 198 1.97 7.66 7.99
N PRO A 199 1.68 8.34 6.89
CA PRO A 199 1.83 7.77 5.54
C PRO A 199 3.29 7.40 5.25
N VAL A 200 3.50 6.26 4.59
CA VAL A 200 4.86 5.79 4.23
C VAL A 200 5.54 6.68 3.20
N SER A 201 4.75 7.47 2.47
CA SER A 201 5.22 8.45 1.49
C SER A 201 5.78 9.75 2.09
N HIS A 202 5.71 9.92 3.41
CA HIS A 202 6.21 11.12 4.05
C HIS A 202 7.75 11.12 4.11
N PRO A 203 8.47 12.19 3.70
CA PRO A 203 9.94 12.22 3.68
C PRO A 203 10.58 11.90 5.05
N ARG A 204 9.98 12.34 6.15
CA ARG A 204 10.47 11.99 7.51
C ARG A 204 10.30 10.50 7.84
N PHE A 205 9.32 9.83 7.26
CA PHE A 205 9.20 8.38 7.40
C PHE A 205 10.24 7.65 6.54
N GLU A 206 10.55 8.14 5.36
CA GLU A 206 11.62 7.59 4.53
C GLU A 206 12.98 7.71 5.24
N GLU A 207 13.30 8.90 5.80
CA GLU A 207 14.49 9.13 6.61
C GLU A 207 14.53 8.19 7.83
N PHE A 208 13.43 8.09 8.57
CA PHE A 208 13.30 7.19 9.72
C PHE A 208 13.59 5.73 9.34
N ARG A 209 13.04 5.26 8.23
CA ARG A 209 13.23 3.89 7.74
C ARG A 209 14.67 3.65 7.30
N MET A 210 15.24 4.61 6.57
CA MET A 210 16.64 4.58 6.15
C MET A 210 17.56 4.49 7.36
N LEU A 211 17.46 5.40 8.32
CA LEU A 211 18.30 5.43 9.51
C LEU A 211 18.12 4.19 10.39
N SER A 212 16.89 3.71 10.54
CA SER A 212 16.61 2.46 11.27
C SER A 212 17.31 1.25 10.64
N PHE A 213 17.55 1.25 9.33
CA PHE A 213 18.30 0.21 8.64
C PHE A 213 19.80 0.46 8.73
N VAL A 214 20.25 1.65 8.36
CA VAL A 214 21.67 2.00 8.24
C VAL A 214 22.40 1.90 9.59
N ASN A 215 21.78 2.33 10.69
CA ASN A 215 22.36 2.23 12.03
C ASN A 215 22.55 0.78 12.53
N ASN A 216 21.94 -0.20 11.86
CA ASN A 216 22.16 -1.62 12.13
C ASN A 216 23.28 -2.25 11.30
N ILE A 217 23.84 -1.53 10.32
CA ILE A 217 24.96 -2.02 9.53
C ILE A 217 26.20 -2.11 10.44
N ARG A 218 26.88 -3.24 10.35
CA ARG A 218 28.19 -3.48 10.98
C ARG A 218 29.13 -3.94 9.88
N ILE A 219 30.32 -3.34 9.90
CA ILE A 219 31.36 -3.59 8.92
C ILE A 219 32.65 -3.93 9.65
N THR A 220 33.39 -4.91 9.13
CA THR A 220 34.78 -5.15 9.48
C THR A 220 35.61 -4.83 8.24
N GLY A 221 36.40 -3.79 8.27
CA GLY A 221 37.29 -3.36 7.20
C GLY A 221 38.75 -3.74 7.43
N PRO A 222 39.65 -3.38 6.52
CA PRO A 222 41.08 -3.59 6.68
C PRO A 222 41.60 -2.89 7.97
N GLY A 223 42.19 -3.67 8.88
CA GLY A 223 42.71 -3.16 10.16
C GLY A 223 41.72 -3.14 11.31
N ASP A 224 40.45 -3.48 11.09
CA ASP A 224 39.46 -3.59 12.15
C ASP A 224 39.61 -4.93 12.88
N ASN A 225 39.72 -4.88 14.23
CA ASN A 225 39.77 -6.08 15.08
C ASN A 225 38.38 -6.66 15.41
N ALA A 226 37.32 -5.86 15.19
CA ALA A 226 35.94 -6.24 15.47
C ALA A 226 34.95 -5.49 14.54
N PRO A 227 33.74 -6.01 14.34
CA PRO A 227 32.70 -5.29 13.60
C PRO A 227 32.36 -3.94 14.24
N ARG A 228 32.47 -2.88 13.49
CA ARG A 228 32.14 -1.49 13.89
C ARG A 228 30.91 -0.93 13.18
N PRO A 229 30.28 0.12 13.68
CA PRO A 229 29.33 0.92 12.91
C PRO A 229 30.01 1.62 11.73
N LEU A 230 29.22 2.20 10.83
CA LEU A 230 29.73 3.00 9.72
C LEU A 230 30.45 4.25 10.24
N THR A 231 31.50 4.66 9.54
CA THR A 231 32.10 5.99 9.72
C THR A 231 31.17 7.06 9.14
N GLN A 232 31.42 8.33 9.48
CA GLN A 232 30.63 9.44 8.94
C GLN A 232 30.72 9.53 7.40
N GLU A 233 31.89 9.27 6.83
CA GLU A 233 32.08 9.27 5.37
C GLU A 233 31.33 8.12 4.69
N GLU A 234 31.40 6.91 5.26
CA GLU A 234 30.64 5.76 4.79
C GLU A 234 29.13 6.01 4.88
N PHE A 235 28.69 6.64 5.98
CA PHE A 235 27.27 7.00 6.19
C PHE A 235 26.78 8.01 5.14
N GLU A 236 27.52 9.09 4.86
CA GLU A 236 27.13 10.09 3.86
C GLU A 236 27.11 9.48 2.44
N THR A 237 28.05 8.58 2.18
CA THR A 237 28.09 7.84 0.90
C THR A 237 26.80 7.01 0.70
N ILE A 238 26.34 6.32 1.75
CA ILE A 238 25.11 5.52 1.72
C ILE A 238 23.90 6.43 1.65
N ARG A 239 23.84 7.49 2.45
CA ARG A 239 22.75 8.46 2.45
C ARG A 239 22.52 9.04 1.05
N SER A 240 23.59 9.40 0.35
CA SER A 240 23.51 9.88 -1.02
C SER A 240 22.98 8.81 -1.99
N LEU A 241 23.31 7.54 -1.77
CA LEU A 241 22.76 6.43 -2.55
C LEU A 241 21.23 6.32 -2.37
N PHE A 242 20.73 6.38 -1.13
CA PHE A 242 19.29 6.33 -0.86
C PHE A 242 18.54 7.49 -1.50
N PHE A 243 19.08 8.70 -1.43
CA PHE A 243 18.41 9.92 -1.88
C PHE A 243 18.48 10.15 -3.39
N ARG A 244 19.33 9.42 -4.10
CA ARG A 244 19.40 9.47 -5.58
C ARG A 244 18.67 8.31 -6.26
N LYS A 245 18.12 7.36 -5.49
CA LYS A 245 17.50 6.17 -6.02
C LYS A 245 15.99 6.23 -5.96
N SER A 246 15.35 6.36 -7.13
CA SER A 246 13.88 6.38 -7.24
C SER A 246 13.22 5.02 -7.04
N LYS A 247 13.98 3.91 -7.04
CA LYS A 247 13.44 2.57 -6.80
C LYS A 247 13.01 2.41 -5.35
N PRO A 248 11.81 1.86 -5.07
CA PRO A 248 11.32 1.67 -3.71
C PRO A 248 12.10 0.60 -2.94
N TYR A 249 12.72 -0.35 -3.64
CA TYR A 249 13.52 -1.44 -3.05
C TYR A 249 14.76 -1.72 -3.88
N PHE A 250 15.83 -2.13 -3.21
CA PHE A 250 17.08 -2.60 -3.82
C PHE A 250 17.79 -3.60 -2.91
N ASP A 251 18.83 -4.28 -3.40
CA ASP A 251 19.55 -5.28 -2.64
C ASP A 251 20.69 -4.66 -1.83
N PHE A 252 21.02 -5.27 -0.68
CA PHE A 252 22.12 -4.82 0.17
C PHE A 252 23.46 -4.81 -0.55
N GLU A 253 23.61 -5.63 -1.59
CA GLU A 253 24.81 -5.65 -2.43
C GLU A 253 25.20 -4.27 -2.95
N GLU A 254 24.22 -3.41 -3.26
CA GLU A 254 24.51 -2.06 -3.77
C GLU A 254 25.19 -1.19 -2.72
N ILE A 255 24.80 -1.35 -1.43
CA ILE A 255 25.43 -0.66 -0.31
C ILE A 255 26.85 -1.19 -0.13
N ALA A 256 27.02 -2.52 -0.05
CA ALA A 256 28.32 -3.14 0.12
C ALA A 256 29.31 -2.76 -0.99
N ARG A 257 28.84 -2.78 -2.25
CA ARG A 257 29.63 -2.36 -3.40
C ARG A 257 30.01 -0.88 -3.37
N ARG A 258 29.11 -0.04 -2.86
CA ARG A 258 29.35 1.42 -2.79
C ARG A 258 30.42 1.79 -1.76
N ILE A 259 30.46 1.06 -0.63
CA ILE A 259 31.45 1.28 0.43
C ILE A 259 32.80 0.66 0.06
N ALA A 260 32.81 -0.64 -0.24
CA ALA A 260 34.03 -1.44 -0.36
C ALA A 260 34.60 -1.51 -1.78
N GLY A 261 33.79 -1.21 -2.80
CA GLY A 261 34.13 -1.44 -4.19
C GLY A 261 33.80 -2.87 -4.67
N LYS A 262 33.68 -3.04 -5.97
CA LYS A 262 33.33 -4.34 -6.60
C LYS A 262 34.36 -5.42 -6.26
N GLY A 263 33.88 -6.55 -5.76
CA GLY A 263 34.73 -7.73 -5.48
C GLY A 263 35.60 -7.65 -4.22
N LYS A 264 35.51 -6.57 -3.44
CA LYS A 264 36.33 -6.38 -2.22
C LYS A 264 35.55 -6.61 -0.92
N TYR A 265 34.36 -7.23 -0.98
CA TYR A 265 33.51 -7.45 0.18
C TYR A 265 32.92 -8.86 0.22
N ALA A 266 32.68 -9.34 1.43
CA ALA A 266 31.88 -10.51 1.74
C ALA A 266 30.67 -10.10 2.59
N CYS A 267 29.52 -10.68 2.29
CA CYS A 267 28.28 -10.50 3.03
C CYS A 267 28.10 -11.61 4.07
N LYS A 268 27.09 -11.47 4.93
CA LYS A 268 26.74 -12.48 5.92
C LYS A 268 26.56 -13.84 5.25
N GLU A 269 27.07 -14.90 5.89
CA GLU A 269 27.03 -16.31 5.42
C GLU A 269 27.97 -16.65 4.25
N GLU A 270 28.62 -15.69 3.62
CA GLU A 270 29.63 -15.95 2.62
C GLU A 270 30.96 -16.33 3.29
N ARG A 271 31.57 -17.44 2.85
CA ARG A 271 32.84 -17.94 3.36
C ARG A 271 34.06 -17.38 2.62
N THR A 272 33.82 -16.50 1.66
CA THR A 272 34.87 -15.89 0.84
C THR A 272 35.70 -14.94 1.69
N GLU A 273 37.02 -15.01 1.60
CA GLU A 273 37.91 -14.01 2.17
C GLU A 273 37.83 -12.73 1.35
N ALA A 274 37.54 -11.61 2.05
CA ALA A 274 37.47 -10.30 1.45
C ALA A 274 37.91 -9.23 2.46
N PRO A 275 38.51 -8.11 1.98
CA PRO A 275 38.96 -7.02 2.85
C PRO A 275 37.88 -6.42 3.74
N TYR A 276 36.63 -6.45 3.25
CA TYR A 276 35.47 -5.94 3.98
C TYR A 276 34.47 -7.06 4.24
N ARG A 277 33.89 -7.10 5.43
CA ARG A 277 32.84 -8.04 5.80
C ARG A 277 31.65 -7.31 6.39
N PHE A 278 30.44 -7.61 5.90
CA PHE A 278 29.20 -7.03 6.34
C PHE A 278 28.31 -8.02 7.10
N ASN A 279 27.49 -7.51 8.01
CA ASN A 279 26.56 -8.29 8.81
C ASN A 279 25.22 -8.59 8.13
N PHE A 280 24.97 -8.12 6.90
CA PHE A 280 23.77 -8.39 6.13
C PHE A 280 24.05 -9.37 4.98
N ALA A 281 23.04 -10.15 4.58
CA ALA A 281 23.11 -11.00 3.40
C ALA A 281 23.10 -10.13 2.12
N ARG A 282 23.76 -10.60 1.05
CA ARG A 282 23.86 -9.88 -0.23
C ARG A 282 22.49 -9.51 -0.81
N THR A 283 21.55 -10.44 -0.77
CA THR A 283 20.18 -10.31 -1.28
C THR A 283 19.20 -9.74 -0.27
N ALA A 284 19.67 -9.20 0.87
CA ALA A 284 18.78 -8.57 1.84
C ALA A 284 18.10 -7.36 1.20
N THR A 285 16.77 -7.35 1.20
CA THR A 285 15.98 -6.27 0.61
C THR A 285 16.06 -5.02 1.45
N VAL A 286 16.47 -3.93 0.84
CA VAL A 286 16.58 -2.59 1.43
C VAL A 286 15.50 -1.70 0.86
N SER A 287 14.80 -1.00 1.75
CA SER A 287 13.77 -0.03 1.34
C SER A 287 14.40 1.32 1.00
N GLY A 288 14.23 1.77 -0.23
CA GLY A 288 14.69 3.07 -0.71
C GLY A 288 13.83 4.27 -0.25
N CYS A 289 14.21 5.46 -0.68
CA CYS A 289 13.53 6.72 -0.38
C CYS A 289 12.99 7.39 -1.67
N PRO A 290 12.01 6.78 -2.37
CA PRO A 290 11.62 7.22 -3.70
C PRO A 290 11.02 8.64 -3.75
N VAL A 291 10.31 9.07 -2.71
CA VAL A 291 9.73 10.42 -2.65
C VAL A 291 10.82 11.46 -2.44
N THR A 292 11.72 11.22 -1.48
CA THR A 292 12.89 12.07 -1.22
C THR A 292 13.78 12.16 -2.46
N ALA A 293 14.05 11.03 -3.13
CA ALA A 293 14.84 11.00 -4.37
C ALA A 293 14.18 11.81 -5.50
N SER A 294 12.86 11.75 -5.62
CA SER A 294 12.13 12.54 -6.61
C SER A 294 12.17 14.03 -6.31
N LEU A 295 12.06 14.42 -5.05
CA LEU A 295 12.19 15.82 -4.61
C LEU A 295 13.62 16.33 -4.85
N GLN A 296 14.64 15.53 -4.53
CA GLN A 296 16.02 15.89 -4.76
C GLN A 296 16.38 16.04 -6.25
N ALA A 297 15.77 15.22 -7.12
CA ALA A 297 15.95 15.35 -8.57
C ALA A 297 15.39 16.68 -9.13
N ILE A 298 14.40 17.28 -8.46
CA ILE A 298 13.80 18.56 -8.88
C ILE A 298 14.54 19.74 -8.27
N PHE A 299 14.88 19.66 -6.99
CA PHE A 299 15.39 20.77 -6.20
C PHE A 299 16.92 20.71 -5.93
N GLY A 300 17.58 19.59 -6.26
CA GLY A 300 19.00 19.37 -5.96
C GLY A 300 19.27 18.72 -4.59
N ASP A 301 20.55 18.58 -4.27
CA ASP A 301 20.99 17.84 -3.06
C ASP A 301 20.54 18.54 -1.76
N ASP A 302 20.50 19.86 -1.76
CA ASP A 302 20.05 20.67 -0.63
C ASP A 302 18.55 21.05 -0.72
N TRP A 303 17.75 20.15 -1.25
CA TRP A 303 16.34 20.40 -1.56
C TRP A 303 15.50 20.99 -0.42
N ILE A 304 15.82 20.69 0.84
CA ILE A 304 15.12 21.25 2.01
C ILE A 304 15.38 22.75 2.12
N THR A 305 16.64 23.18 1.93
CA THR A 305 17.04 24.59 1.96
C THR A 305 16.47 25.31 0.76
N GLU A 306 16.49 24.68 -0.41
CA GLU A 306 15.91 25.20 -1.65
C GLU A 306 14.41 25.42 -1.52
N ILE A 307 13.66 24.44 -1.05
CA ILE A 307 12.23 24.61 -0.76
C ILE A 307 11.98 25.73 0.25
N ARG A 308 12.83 25.87 1.27
CA ARG A 308 12.71 26.95 2.25
C ARG A 308 12.90 28.32 1.61
N SER A 309 13.87 28.47 0.72
CA SER A 309 14.12 29.73 0.02
C SER A 309 12.98 30.09 -0.94
N LEU A 310 12.44 29.11 -1.65
CA LEU A 310 11.33 29.26 -2.58
C LEU A 310 9.98 29.45 -1.88
N TYR A 311 9.79 28.80 -0.75
CA TYR A 311 8.58 28.89 0.07
C TYR A 311 8.60 30.16 0.92
N LEU A 312 8.64 31.32 0.30
CA LEU A 312 8.73 32.68 0.89
C LEU A 312 7.75 32.97 2.05
N LEU A 313 6.84 32.07 2.30
CA LEU A 313 5.90 32.08 3.42
C LEU A 313 6.50 31.53 4.71
N GLY A 314 7.78 31.19 4.72
CA GLY A 314 8.47 30.56 5.84
C GLY A 314 8.76 31.47 7.02
N ALA A 315 8.34 32.73 7.02
CA ALA A 315 8.40 33.54 8.21
C ALA A 315 7.62 32.88 9.36
N GLY A 316 8.35 32.21 10.27
CA GLY A 316 7.80 31.52 11.42
C GLY A 316 7.51 30.02 11.26
N LYS A 317 7.75 29.39 10.12
CA LYS A 317 7.63 27.93 9.95
C LYS A 317 9.00 27.27 10.11
N ASN A 318 9.02 26.15 10.84
CA ASN A 318 10.21 25.30 10.90
C ASN A 318 10.25 24.34 9.69
N GLU A 319 11.38 23.65 9.52
CA GLU A 319 11.63 22.70 8.43
C GLU A 319 10.54 21.61 8.34
N ASP A 320 10.13 21.04 9.47
CA ASP A 320 9.12 19.99 9.49
C ASP A 320 7.75 20.49 9.02
N GLN A 321 7.38 21.72 9.31
CA GLN A 321 6.14 22.33 8.84
C GLN A 321 6.17 22.55 7.32
N MET A 322 7.30 22.97 6.78
CA MET A 322 7.47 23.15 5.34
C MET A 322 7.42 21.83 4.59
N LEU A 323 8.12 20.81 5.09
CA LEU A 323 8.06 19.47 4.51
C LEU A 323 6.65 18.88 4.55
N ASN A 324 5.93 19.12 5.65
CA ASN A 324 4.53 18.72 5.78
C ASN A 324 3.64 19.41 4.73
N ASP A 325 3.83 20.70 4.48
CA ASP A 325 3.02 21.45 3.52
C ASP A 325 3.27 20.97 2.08
N VAL A 326 4.54 20.77 1.69
CA VAL A 326 4.93 20.24 0.38
C VAL A 326 4.39 18.81 0.19
N TRP A 327 4.62 17.95 1.17
CA TRP A 327 4.09 16.60 1.13
C TRP A 327 2.55 16.59 1.12
N HIS A 328 1.90 17.44 1.92
CA HIS A 328 0.44 17.52 1.98
C HIS A 328 -0.17 17.99 0.65
N ALA A 329 0.50 18.88 -0.07
CA ALA A 329 0.09 19.26 -1.43
C ALA A 329 0.15 18.05 -2.36
N LEU A 330 1.29 17.34 -2.40
CA LEU A 330 1.44 16.10 -3.18
C LEU A 330 0.40 15.04 -2.79
N PHE A 331 0.10 14.91 -1.51
CA PHE A 331 -0.84 13.91 -1.00
C PHE A 331 -2.31 14.29 -1.21
N SER A 332 -2.67 15.57 -1.16
CA SER A 332 -4.07 16.03 -1.14
C SER A 332 -4.64 16.30 -2.51
N PHE A 333 -3.84 16.86 -3.42
CA PHE A 333 -4.33 17.19 -4.76
C PHE A 333 -4.60 15.94 -5.59
N ASN A 334 -5.83 15.81 -6.08
CA ASN A 334 -6.25 14.73 -6.97
C ASN A 334 -6.07 15.10 -8.45
N ASP A 335 -6.15 16.40 -8.76
CA ASP A 335 -6.02 16.94 -10.10
C ASP A 335 -4.59 17.42 -10.34
N GLU A 336 -3.98 16.92 -11.41
CA GLU A 336 -2.59 17.26 -11.76
C GLU A 336 -2.43 18.74 -12.13
N GLY A 337 -3.39 19.32 -12.87
CA GLY A 337 -3.34 20.71 -13.28
C GLY A 337 -3.37 21.66 -12.07
N ARG A 338 -4.23 21.40 -11.10
CA ARG A 338 -4.28 22.18 -9.86
C ARG A 338 -3.00 22.05 -9.03
N LEU A 339 -2.40 20.86 -8.98
CA LEU A 339 -1.13 20.67 -8.28
C LEU A 339 -0.01 21.43 -8.98
N ARG A 340 0.04 21.42 -10.32
CA ARG A 340 1.01 22.21 -11.11
C ARG A 340 0.85 23.70 -10.84
N SER A 341 -0.37 24.23 -10.92
CA SER A 341 -0.63 25.65 -10.61
C SER A 341 -0.18 26.01 -9.19
N TRP A 342 -0.49 25.16 -8.20
CA TRP A 342 -0.05 25.38 -6.83
C TRP A 342 1.49 25.36 -6.71
N ALA A 343 2.17 24.47 -7.41
CA ALA A 343 3.63 24.37 -7.40
C ALA A 343 4.29 25.61 -8.03
N CYS A 344 3.76 26.10 -9.15
CA CYS A 344 4.22 27.34 -9.77
C CYS A 344 3.99 28.56 -8.85
N GLU A 345 2.81 28.68 -8.23
CA GLU A 345 2.46 29.83 -7.39
C GLU A 345 3.19 29.84 -6.04
N LYS A 346 3.29 28.67 -5.40
CA LYS A 346 3.78 28.58 -4.01
C LYS A 346 5.24 28.18 -3.90
N LEU A 347 5.74 27.36 -4.81
CA LEU A 347 7.13 26.91 -4.83
C LEU A 347 7.94 27.63 -5.92
N GLN A 348 7.33 28.52 -6.69
CA GLN A 348 7.97 29.29 -7.79
C GLN A 348 8.68 28.38 -8.80
N LEU A 349 8.15 27.18 -9.04
CA LEU A 349 8.72 26.24 -9.98
C LEU A 349 8.44 26.67 -11.43
N THR A 350 9.38 26.34 -12.32
CA THR A 350 9.13 26.40 -13.76
C THR A 350 8.06 25.39 -14.17
N ASP A 351 7.46 25.56 -15.34
CA ASP A 351 6.44 24.61 -15.84
C ASP A 351 6.97 23.17 -15.93
N GLU A 352 8.24 22.99 -16.32
CA GLU A 352 8.87 21.68 -16.39
C GLU A 352 9.06 21.06 -15.00
N GLN A 353 9.57 21.84 -14.05
CA GLN A 353 9.71 21.41 -12.66
C GLN A 353 8.35 21.12 -12.01
N ALA A 354 7.34 21.94 -12.25
CA ALA A 354 5.98 21.75 -11.74
C ALA A 354 5.33 20.49 -12.34
N LYS A 355 5.61 20.18 -13.61
CA LYS A 355 5.18 18.92 -14.25
C LYS A 355 5.88 17.72 -13.62
N ALA A 356 7.20 17.80 -13.39
CA ALA A 356 7.96 16.75 -12.71
C ALA A 356 7.46 16.56 -11.26
N PHE A 357 7.20 17.64 -10.54
CA PHE A 357 6.64 17.62 -9.18
C PHE A 357 5.26 16.95 -9.14
N ALA A 358 4.37 17.31 -10.05
CA ALA A 358 3.04 16.71 -10.13
C ALA A 358 3.07 15.23 -10.55
N ALA A 359 4.11 14.79 -11.23
CA ALA A 359 4.30 13.39 -11.62
C ALA A 359 4.82 12.50 -10.49
N ILE A 360 5.23 13.05 -9.34
CA ILE A 360 5.71 12.27 -8.19
C ILE A 360 4.60 11.32 -7.72
N LYS A 361 4.89 10.02 -7.76
CA LYS A 361 3.99 8.97 -7.26
C LYS A 361 4.21 8.75 -5.77
N LEU A 362 3.13 8.75 -5.00
CA LEU A 362 3.17 8.53 -3.56
C LEU A 362 2.68 7.12 -3.22
N PRO A 363 3.48 6.30 -2.48
CA PRO A 363 2.97 5.08 -1.86
C PRO A 363 1.76 5.37 -0.96
N GLN A 364 0.72 4.54 -1.04
CA GLN A 364 -0.56 4.77 -0.35
C GLN A 364 -0.66 4.12 1.03
N ASP A 365 0.37 3.41 1.47
CA ASP A 365 0.40 2.69 2.74
C ASP A 365 0.65 3.62 3.94
N TYR A 366 0.37 3.09 5.14
CA TYR A 366 0.59 3.78 6.40
C TYR A 366 1.53 2.98 7.30
N ALA A 367 2.44 3.69 7.96
CA ALA A 367 3.35 3.15 8.97
C ALA A 367 2.60 2.68 10.24
N ALA A 368 3.32 2.08 11.18
CA ALA A 368 2.77 1.75 12.50
C ALA A 368 2.77 2.95 13.46
N LEU A 369 3.64 3.92 13.24
CA LEU A 369 3.86 5.09 14.10
C LEU A 369 3.23 6.36 13.53
N SER A 370 2.97 7.34 14.39
CA SER A 370 2.57 8.70 14.00
C SER A 370 3.79 9.52 13.57
N LEU A 371 3.56 10.57 12.79
CA LEU A 371 4.61 11.51 12.40
C LEU A 371 5.28 12.16 13.63
N ASN A 372 4.50 12.44 14.68
CA ASN A 372 5.02 13.00 15.93
C ASN A 372 5.97 12.02 16.66
N ALA A 373 5.60 10.73 16.73
CA ALA A 373 6.46 9.70 17.32
C ALA A 373 7.74 9.51 16.49
N ILE A 374 7.61 9.49 15.15
CA ILE A 374 8.75 9.42 14.23
C ILE A 374 9.70 10.60 14.45
N GLY A 375 9.19 11.84 14.56
CA GLY A 375 10.00 13.02 14.80
C GLY A 375 10.82 12.93 16.10
N LYS A 376 10.24 12.43 17.18
CA LYS A 376 10.94 12.21 18.45
C LYS A 376 12.05 11.16 18.34
N ILE A 377 11.78 10.06 17.63
CA ILE A 377 12.73 8.96 17.44
C ILE A 377 13.87 9.39 16.51
N LEU A 378 13.58 10.17 15.47
CA LEU A 378 14.56 10.64 14.50
C LEU A 378 15.72 11.43 15.15
N VAL A 379 15.46 12.17 16.22
CA VAL A 379 16.51 12.90 16.96
C VAL A 379 17.64 11.93 17.36
N TYR A 380 17.28 10.78 17.91
CA TYR A 380 18.25 9.78 18.38
C TYR A 380 18.79 8.91 17.25
N LEU A 381 17.98 8.58 16.23
CA LEU A 381 18.47 7.85 15.06
C LEU A 381 19.55 8.64 14.30
N ARG A 382 19.43 9.95 14.21
CA ARG A 382 20.44 10.83 13.60
C ARG A 382 21.75 10.87 14.40
N CYS A 383 21.69 10.56 15.69
CA CYS A 383 22.88 10.37 16.54
C CYS A 383 23.51 8.97 16.42
N GLY A 384 23.01 8.10 15.51
CA GLY A 384 23.57 6.77 15.26
C GLY A 384 22.99 5.66 16.15
N TYR A 385 22.06 5.96 17.05
CA TYR A 385 21.38 4.93 17.86
C TYR A 385 20.56 3.99 16.98
N ARG A 386 20.49 2.71 17.38
CA ARG A 386 19.61 1.75 16.73
C ARG A 386 18.15 2.04 17.06
N TYR A 387 17.24 1.48 16.28
CA TYR A 387 15.82 1.77 16.43
C TYR A 387 15.25 1.49 17.84
N ASP A 388 15.62 0.36 18.46
CA ASP A 388 15.18 0.00 19.81
C ASP A 388 15.70 0.98 20.88
N GLU A 389 16.93 1.42 20.75
CA GLU A 389 17.56 2.43 21.61
C GLU A 389 16.92 3.80 21.43
N ALA A 390 16.75 4.23 20.18
CA ALA A 390 16.13 5.51 19.84
C ALA A 390 14.67 5.61 20.30
N VAL A 391 13.92 4.52 20.21
CA VAL A 391 12.54 4.44 20.74
C VAL A 391 12.54 4.60 22.25
N PHE A 392 13.46 3.95 22.92
CA PHE A 392 13.59 4.05 24.37
C PHE A 392 13.83 5.49 24.81
N LEU A 393 14.89 6.11 24.27
CA LEU A 393 15.27 7.48 24.59
C LEU A 393 14.17 8.50 24.23
N ALA A 394 13.53 8.35 23.09
CA ALA A 394 12.44 9.22 22.64
C ALA A 394 11.22 9.23 23.57
N ASN A 395 11.02 8.15 24.33
CA ASN A 395 9.89 8.02 25.26
C ASN A 395 10.27 8.19 26.72
N LEU A 396 11.51 8.52 27.03
CA LEU A 396 12.01 8.65 28.40
C LEU A 396 11.16 9.60 29.26
N ARG A 397 10.58 10.65 28.63
CA ARG A 397 9.62 11.55 29.28
C ARG A 397 8.42 10.81 29.90
N ALA A 398 7.98 9.70 29.32
CA ALA A 398 6.83 8.96 29.83
C ALA A 398 7.17 8.12 31.07
N ALA A 399 8.45 7.80 31.26
CA ALA A 399 8.94 7.04 32.40
C ALA A 399 9.38 7.93 33.57
N LEU A 400 9.92 9.11 33.29
CA LEU A 400 10.39 10.02 34.33
C LEU A 400 9.21 10.70 35.07
N PRO A 401 9.32 10.95 36.36
CA PRO A 401 8.45 11.85 37.10
C PRO A 401 8.45 13.25 36.47
N LYS A 402 7.35 13.98 36.61
CA LYS A 402 7.21 15.32 36.00
C LYS A 402 8.27 16.31 36.54
N GLU A 403 8.59 16.21 37.81
CA GLU A 403 9.54 17.04 38.50
C GLU A 403 10.97 16.81 37.98
N VAL A 404 11.35 15.53 37.80
CA VAL A 404 12.67 15.15 37.25
C VAL A 404 12.78 15.55 35.79
N TYR A 405 11.68 15.39 35.02
CA TYR A 405 11.68 15.77 33.60
C TYR A 405 11.72 17.29 33.39
N ALA A 406 11.18 18.07 34.32
CA ALA A 406 11.19 19.53 34.27
C ALA A 406 12.57 20.13 34.62
N ASP A 407 13.36 19.42 35.42
CA ASP A 407 14.75 19.75 35.68
C ASP A 407 15.62 19.36 34.47
N GLU A 408 16.06 20.39 33.75
CA GLU A 408 16.78 20.21 32.49
C GLU A 408 18.14 19.54 32.67
N SER A 409 18.85 19.90 33.73
CA SER A 409 20.17 19.35 34.06
C SER A 409 20.08 17.88 34.44
N ARG A 410 19.18 17.54 35.34
CA ARG A 410 18.97 16.17 35.81
C ARG A 410 18.42 15.27 34.69
N ARG A 411 17.54 15.80 33.86
CA ARG A 411 17.05 15.08 32.68
C ARG A 411 18.17 14.74 31.71
N HIS A 412 19.03 15.71 31.42
CA HIS A 412 20.13 15.52 30.47
C HIS A 412 21.17 14.53 31.01
N GLU A 413 21.47 14.55 32.30
CA GLU A 413 22.30 13.55 32.96
C GLU A 413 21.72 12.14 32.79
N ILE A 414 20.46 11.94 33.12
CA ILE A 414 19.77 10.64 32.94
C ILE A 414 19.77 10.19 31.49
N GLU A 415 19.52 11.09 30.55
CA GLU A 415 19.56 10.78 29.10
C GLU A 415 20.95 10.33 28.66
N GLN A 416 22.02 10.98 29.16
CA GLN A 416 23.40 10.62 28.85
C GLN A 416 23.80 9.28 29.47
N ASP A 417 23.47 9.05 30.73
CA ASP A 417 23.76 7.79 31.42
C ASP A 417 23.09 6.60 30.74
N ILE A 418 21.80 6.72 30.43
CA ILE A 418 21.06 5.68 29.72
C ILE A 418 21.61 5.49 28.31
N ALA A 419 21.96 6.56 27.62
CA ALA A 419 22.58 6.48 26.31
C ALA A 419 23.91 5.73 26.35
N SER A 420 24.77 6.04 27.32
CA SER A 420 26.05 5.34 27.55
C SER A 420 25.82 3.87 27.87
N LEU A 421 24.88 3.57 28.77
CA LEU A 421 24.52 2.21 29.14
C LEU A 421 24.02 1.40 27.93
N LEU A 422 23.27 2.02 27.04
CA LEU A 422 22.76 1.36 25.80
C LEU A 422 23.90 1.12 24.80
N LEU A 423 24.83 2.04 24.64
CA LEU A 423 25.99 1.91 23.75
C LEU A 423 26.99 0.85 24.26
N ASP A 424 27.26 0.82 25.54
CA ASP A 424 28.25 -0.07 26.18
C ASP A 424 27.67 -1.46 26.48
N TYR A 425 26.41 -1.69 26.22
CA TYR A 425 25.77 -2.96 26.49
C TYR A 425 26.38 -4.09 25.66
N LYS A 426 27.04 -5.03 26.33
CA LYS A 426 27.47 -6.31 25.81
C LYS A 426 26.67 -7.41 26.52
N ARG A 427 25.83 -8.12 25.78
CA ARG A 427 25.03 -9.22 26.34
C ARG A 427 25.94 -10.30 26.91
N ASN A 428 25.70 -10.68 28.17
CA ASN A 428 26.31 -11.86 28.76
C ASN A 428 25.54 -13.11 28.34
N PRO A 429 26.11 -14.01 27.49
CA PRO A 429 25.42 -15.19 27.01
C PRO A 429 25.11 -16.21 28.11
N TYR A 430 25.79 -16.13 29.25
CA TYR A 430 25.61 -17.04 30.38
C TYR A 430 24.54 -16.55 31.37
N ASN A 431 24.10 -15.31 31.28
CA ASN A 431 23.05 -14.75 32.12
C ASN A 431 21.76 -14.52 31.29
N LYS A 432 20.74 -15.38 31.52
CA LYS A 432 19.44 -15.28 30.84
C LYS A 432 18.68 -13.98 31.15
N PHE A 433 19.01 -13.34 32.28
CA PHE A 433 18.39 -12.11 32.75
C PHE A 433 19.17 -10.86 32.32
N ASP A 434 20.34 -11.00 31.72
CA ASP A 434 21.11 -9.88 31.22
C ASP A 434 20.50 -9.34 29.91
N SER A 435 19.63 -8.37 30.05
CA SER A 435 19.02 -7.63 28.95
C SER A 435 19.22 -6.13 29.16
N LYS A 436 19.16 -5.34 28.07
CA LYS A 436 19.20 -3.87 28.16
C LYS A 436 18.12 -3.34 29.11
N GLU A 437 16.94 -3.91 29.01
CA GLU A 437 15.79 -3.55 29.83
C GLU A 437 16.05 -3.78 31.33
N HIS A 438 16.72 -4.87 31.66
CA HIS A 438 17.06 -5.18 33.06
C HIS A 438 18.06 -4.16 33.62
N ARG A 439 19.13 -3.90 32.89
CA ARG A 439 20.14 -2.90 33.32
C ARG A 439 19.56 -1.51 33.47
N ILE A 440 18.61 -1.12 32.62
CA ILE A 440 17.92 0.16 32.75
C ILE A 440 16.98 0.16 33.97
N ALA A 441 16.32 -0.98 34.25
CA ALA A 441 15.50 -1.13 35.45
C ALA A 441 16.36 -1.01 36.74
N ASP A 442 17.54 -1.63 36.74
CA ASP A 442 18.52 -1.50 37.84
C ASP A 442 18.96 -0.04 38.01
N TYR A 443 19.34 0.64 36.91
CA TYR A 443 19.66 2.07 36.93
C TYR A 443 18.54 2.92 37.53
N PHE A 444 17.27 2.67 37.12
CA PHE A 444 16.11 3.38 37.66
C PHE A 444 15.97 3.14 39.17
N SER A 445 16.13 1.90 39.61
CA SER A 445 16.07 1.53 41.03
C SER A 445 17.16 2.20 41.84
N ASP A 446 18.39 2.19 41.34
CA ASP A 446 19.55 2.79 42.00
C ASP A 446 19.45 4.32 42.16
N HIS A 447 18.74 4.97 41.22
CA HIS A 447 18.51 6.42 41.22
C HIS A 447 17.16 6.84 41.82
N GLY A 448 16.45 5.92 42.49
CA GLY A 448 15.18 6.19 43.14
C GLY A 448 14.03 6.50 42.15
N LEU A 449 14.12 6.01 40.91
CA LEU A 449 13.12 6.17 39.89
C LEU A 449 12.23 4.93 39.83
N ASP A 450 10.94 5.10 39.47
CA ASP A 450 9.98 4.02 39.39
C ASP A 450 10.19 3.17 38.11
N ALA A 451 10.86 2.02 38.24
CA ALA A 451 11.11 1.09 37.16
C ALA A 451 9.83 0.52 36.53
N SER A 452 8.68 0.52 37.22
CA SER A 452 7.41 0.04 36.67
C SER A 452 6.92 0.90 35.50
N ARG A 453 7.38 2.13 35.41
CA ARG A 453 7.06 3.06 34.32
C ARG A 453 7.78 2.72 33.02
N LEU A 454 8.84 1.91 33.06
CA LEU A 454 9.64 1.52 31.90
C LEU A 454 8.83 0.72 30.87
N ILE A 455 7.76 0.06 31.27
CA ILE A 455 6.84 -0.65 30.35
C ILE A 455 6.28 0.28 29.26
N ARG A 456 6.25 1.58 29.49
CA ARG A 456 5.81 2.59 28.53
C ARG A 456 6.82 2.88 27.43
N LEU A 457 8.07 2.43 27.60
CA LEU A 457 9.20 2.68 26.71
C LEU A 457 9.51 1.50 25.80
N TYR A 458 8.84 0.37 25.98
CA TYR A 458 9.14 -0.83 25.20
C TYR A 458 8.69 -0.69 23.75
N HIS A 459 9.47 -1.35 22.88
CA HIS A 459 9.11 -1.53 21.49
C HIS A 459 7.69 -2.15 21.34
N PRO A 460 6.92 -1.80 20.30
CA PRO A 460 5.56 -2.33 20.11
C PRO A 460 5.42 -3.84 20.22
N SER A 461 6.47 -4.59 19.82
CA SER A 461 6.51 -6.06 19.95
C SER A 461 6.56 -6.57 21.38
N LYS A 462 6.94 -5.69 22.33
CA LYS A 462 7.02 -6.01 23.76
C LYS A 462 5.83 -5.45 24.56
N ILE A 463 4.96 -4.68 23.92
CA ILE A 463 3.74 -4.18 24.56
C ILE A 463 2.73 -5.32 24.64
N GLU A 464 2.43 -5.73 25.87
CA GLU A 464 1.46 -6.78 26.09
C GLU A 464 0.06 -6.38 25.61
N THR A 465 -0.64 -7.35 24.99
CA THR A 465 -1.99 -7.15 24.49
C THR A 465 -2.99 -6.94 25.63
N TYR A 466 -2.77 -7.60 26.76
CA TYR A 466 -3.61 -7.47 27.94
C TYR A 466 -2.85 -6.80 29.08
N PRO A 467 -3.47 -5.91 29.86
CA PRO A 467 -2.90 -5.49 31.13
C PRO A 467 -2.91 -6.66 32.12
N ASP A 468 -1.99 -6.62 33.09
CA ASP A 468 -1.94 -7.62 34.14
C ASP A 468 -3.28 -7.83 34.81
N ALA A 469 -3.55 -9.08 35.19
CA ALA A 469 -4.75 -9.40 35.95
C ALA A 469 -4.70 -8.74 37.33
N GLN A 470 -5.77 -8.02 37.66
CA GLN A 470 -5.92 -7.33 38.95
C GLN A 470 -7.02 -7.97 39.78
N PRO A 471 -6.85 -8.04 41.11
CA PRO A 471 -7.90 -8.51 42.00
C PRO A 471 -9.06 -7.51 42.00
N LYS A 472 -10.29 -8.01 41.90
CA LYS A 472 -11.50 -7.23 42.13
C LYS A 472 -11.85 -7.14 43.63
N ALA A 473 -12.91 -6.37 43.95
CA ALA A 473 -13.39 -6.23 45.32
C ALA A 473 -13.71 -7.57 46.04
N ASN A 474 -14.00 -8.63 45.27
CA ASN A 474 -14.22 -10.00 45.77
C ASN A 474 -12.95 -10.83 45.85
N GLY A 475 -11.75 -10.25 45.68
CA GLY A 475 -10.47 -10.95 45.73
C GLY A 475 -10.15 -11.80 44.49
N ILE A 476 -11.08 -12.00 43.56
CA ILE A 476 -10.88 -12.81 42.36
C ILE A 476 -10.08 -12.00 41.33
N LEU A 477 -9.01 -12.58 40.79
CA LEU A 477 -8.22 -12.01 39.71
C LEU A 477 -9.06 -11.86 38.44
N GLN A 478 -8.90 -10.74 37.78
CA GLN A 478 -9.56 -10.48 36.49
C GLN A 478 -8.62 -9.85 35.49
N LEU A 479 -8.52 -10.46 34.31
CA LEU A 479 -7.79 -9.89 33.18
C LEU A 479 -8.54 -8.66 32.63
N GLY A 480 -7.81 -7.57 32.45
CA GLY A 480 -8.37 -6.33 31.92
C GLY A 480 -8.74 -6.41 30.43
N SER A 481 -9.28 -5.32 29.89
CA SER A 481 -9.61 -5.24 28.45
C SER A 481 -8.35 -5.23 27.58
N PRO A 482 -8.35 -5.95 26.44
CA PRO A 482 -7.22 -5.94 25.54
C PRO A 482 -6.95 -4.56 24.95
N ARG A 483 -5.69 -4.25 24.70
CA ARG A 483 -5.25 -3.01 24.06
C ARG A 483 -5.49 -3.09 22.56
N THR A 484 -6.67 -2.65 22.10
CA THR A 484 -7.11 -2.78 20.70
C THR A 484 -6.99 -1.48 19.90
N ALA A 485 -6.45 -0.40 20.47
CA ALA A 485 -6.38 0.92 19.82
C ALA A 485 -5.67 0.91 18.46
N THR A 486 -4.71 0.00 18.27
CA THR A 486 -3.94 -0.16 17.02
C THR A 486 -4.48 -1.25 16.09
N ILE A 487 -5.46 -2.03 16.56
CA ILE A 487 -6.05 -3.16 15.82
C ILE A 487 -7.29 -2.67 15.09
N ARG A 488 -7.32 -2.87 13.76
CA ARG A 488 -8.46 -2.48 12.90
C ARG A 488 -9.28 -3.67 12.39
N ASN A 489 -8.78 -4.88 12.61
CA ASN A 489 -9.49 -6.09 12.20
C ASN A 489 -10.57 -6.45 13.23
N PRO A 490 -11.89 -6.35 12.90
CA PRO A 490 -12.97 -6.67 13.82
C PRO A 490 -12.97 -8.12 14.29
N MET A 491 -12.50 -9.05 13.46
CA MET A 491 -12.41 -10.47 13.82
C MET A 491 -11.34 -10.70 14.87
N ALA A 492 -10.16 -10.09 14.70
CA ALA A 492 -9.09 -10.14 15.71
C ALA A 492 -9.54 -9.52 17.03
N MET A 493 -10.22 -8.37 17.00
CA MET A 493 -10.77 -7.73 18.20
C MET A 493 -11.76 -8.65 18.91
N ARG A 494 -12.69 -9.28 18.18
CA ARG A 494 -13.66 -10.24 18.76
C ARG A 494 -12.95 -11.44 19.38
N ALA A 495 -11.92 -11.97 18.73
CA ALA A 495 -11.13 -13.10 19.26
C ALA A 495 -10.45 -12.71 20.58
N LEU A 496 -9.82 -11.54 20.66
CA LEU A 496 -9.19 -11.06 21.89
C LEU A 496 -10.20 -10.89 23.03
N PHE A 497 -11.36 -10.29 22.78
CA PHE A 497 -12.39 -10.16 23.81
C PHE A 497 -12.99 -11.52 24.24
N ARG A 498 -13.15 -12.47 23.32
CA ARG A 498 -13.60 -13.84 23.66
C ARG A 498 -12.57 -14.57 24.51
N LEU A 499 -11.28 -14.47 24.16
CA LEU A 499 -10.18 -15.03 24.94
C LEU A 499 -10.17 -14.47 26.36
N ARG A 500 -10.27 -13.15 26.51
CA ARG A 500 -10.40 -12.50 27.82
C ARG A 500 -11.58 -13.07 28.64
N ASN A 501 -12.74 -13.20 28.02
CA ASN A 501 -13.92 -13.70 28.72
C ASN A 501 -13.73 -15.16 29.17
N LEU A 502 -13.13 -16.00 28.32
CA LEU A 502 -12.79 -17.40 28.68
C LEU A 502 -11.83 -17.44 29.87
N ILE A 503 -10.72 -16.70 29.81
CA ILE A 503 -9.74 -16.63 30.90
C ILE A 503 -10.39 -16.16 32.19
N ASN A 504 -11.22 -15.11 32.15
CA ASN A 504 -11.92 -14.59 33.33
C ASN A 504 -12.96 -15.56 33.87
N THR A 505 -13.53 -16.44 33.04
CA THR A 505 -14.39 -17.52 33.51
C THR A 505 -13.59 -18.58 34.23
N LEU A 506 -12.47 -19.02 33.67
CA LEU A 506 -11.58 -20.02 34.29
C LEU A 506 -10.97 -19.54 35.63
N LEU A 507 -10.60 -18.23 35.70
CA LEU A 507 -10.16 -17.59 36.96
C LEU A 507 -11.27 -17.62 38.02
N ARG A 508 -12.51 -17.32 37.63
CA ARG A 508 -13.67 -17.33 38.53
C ARG A 508 -14.02 -18.72 39.03
N GLU A 509 -13.84 -19.74 38.19
CA GLU A 509 -14.06 -21.14 38.51
C GLU A 509 -12.89 -21.78 39.30
N GLY A 510 -11.80 -21.03 39.52
CA GLY A 510 -10.60 -21.53 40.23
C GLY A 510 -9.81 -22.58 39.45
N ARG A 511 -10.05 -22.70 38.13
CA ARG A 511 -9.34 -23.68 37.28
C ARG A 511 -7.95 -23.22 36.89
N ILE A 512 -7.71 -21.92 36.88
CA ILE A 512 -6.41 -21.28 36.63
C ILE A 512 -6.16 -20.22 37.69
N ASP A 513 -4.89 -19.97 37.95
CA ASP A 513 -4.38 -18.97 38.89
C ASP A 513 -3.38 -18.04 38.25
N ARG A 514 -2.68 -17.23 39.06
CA ARG A 514 -1.69 -16.25 38.59
C ARG A 514 -0.47 -16.91 37.94
N ASP A 515 -0.11 -18.12 38.41
CA ASP A 515 1.10 -18.83 37.98
C ASP A 515 0.84 -19.77 36.80
N THR A 516 -0.42 -19.90 36.38
CA THR A 516 -0.82 -20.75 35.27
C THR A 516 -0.33 -20.22 33.94
N LYS A 517 0.48 -21.02 33.23
CA LYS A 517 0.97 -20.70 31.86
C LYS A 517 -0.03 -21.15 30.82
N ILE A 518 -0.57 -20.18 30.08
CA ILE A 518 -1.50 -20.45 28.98
C ILE A 518 -0.71 -20.54 27.67
N ARG A 519 -0.73 -21.72 27.03
CA ARG A 519 -0.17 -21.91 25.69
C ARG A 519 -1.30 -21.82 24.67
N ILE A 520 -1.14 -20.93 23.69
CA ILE A 520 -2.09 -20.77 22.60
C ILE A 520 -1.45 -21.37 21.34
N GLU A 521 -2.05 -22.44 20.84
CA GLU A 521 -1.68 -23.00 19.55
C GLU A 521 -2.55 -22.35 18.47
N PHE A 522 -1.90 -21.71 17.51
CA PHE A 522 -2.57 -21.23 16.32
C PHE A 522 -2.50 -22.32 15.25
N ALA A 523 -3.64 -22.74 14.72
CA ALA A 523 -3.63 -23.41 13.42
C ALA A 523 -2.92 -22.47 12.43
N ARG A 524 -1.82 -22.94 11.83
CA ARG A 524 -1.08 -22.18 10.83
C ARG A 524 -2.06 -21.66 9.78
N GLY A 525 -2.01 -20.38 9.55
CA GLY A 525 -3.02 -19.56 8.92
C GLY A 525 -3.70 -20.21 7.71
N LEU A 526 -5.00 -20.09 7.70
CA LEU A 526 -5.79 -20.31 6.49
C LEU A 526 -5.13 -19.50 5.36
N ASN A 527 -4.61 -20.21 4.37
CA ASN A 527 -4.08 -19.59 3.17
C ASN A 527 -5.13 -18.61 2.62
N ASP A 528 -4.70 -17.43 2.19
CA ASP A 528 -5.61 -16.51 1.52
C ASP A 528 -6.21 -17.16 0.25
N ALA A 529 -7.25 -16.54 -0.31
CA ALA A 529 -7.96 -17.11 -1.46
C ALA A 529 -7.05 -17.32 -2.68
N ASN A 530 -6.06 -16.44 -2.89
CA ASN A 530 -5.13 -16.53 -4.01
C ASN A 530 -4.14 -17.68 -3.80
N ARG A 531 -3.63 -17.83 -2.58
CA ARG A 531 -2.73 -18.92 -2.23
C ARG A 531 -3.44 -20.28 -2.26
N ARG A 532 -4.72 -20.35 -1.86
CA ARG A 532 -5.54 -21.56 -2.02
C ARG A 532 -5.72 -21.92 -3.49
N LYS A 533 -6.08 -20.96 -4.36
CA LYS A 533 -6.20 -21.18 -5.80
C LYS A 533 -4.88 -21.64 -6.42
N ALA A 534 -3.76 -21.02 -6.03
CA ALA A 534 -2.43 -21.43 -6.50
C ALA A 534 -2.08 -22.87 -6.07
N ILE A 535 -2.41 -23.24 -4.82
CA ILE A 535 -2.22 -24.61 -4.32
C ILE A 535 -3.14 -25.57 -5.07
N GLU A 536 -4.42 -25.24 -5.25
CA GLU A 536 -5.38 -26.06 -5.99
C GLU A 536 -4.95 -26.26 -7.45
N GLN A 537 -4.48 -25.18 -8.09
CA GLN A 537 -3.95 -25.25 -9.45
C GLN A 537 -2.72 -26.14 -9.52
N TYR A 538 -1.75 -25.95 -8.62
CA TYR A 538 -0.56 -26.79 -8.52
C TYR A 538 -0.91 -28.25 -8.28
N GLN A 539 -1.89 -28.55 -7.42
CA GLN A 539 -2.34 -29.92 -7.17
C GLN A 539 -2.96 -30.55 -8.42
N ARG A 540 -3.82 -29.81 -9.14
CA ARG A 540 -4.40 -30.29 -10.40
C ARG A 540 -3.34 -30.54 -11.48
N GLU A 541 -2.39 -29.64 -11.63
CA GLU A 541 -1.27 -29.80 -12.56
C GLU A 541 -0.46 -31.06 -12.18
N ARG A 542 -0.21 -31.24 -10.90
CA ARG A 542 0.52 -32.41 -10.40
C ARG A 542 -0.28 -33.72 -10.59
N GLU A 543 -1.59 -33.72 -10.40
CA GLU A 543 -2.43 -34.89 -10.69
C GLU A 543 -2.40 -35.28 -12.18
N VAL A 544 -2.42 -34.30 -13.07
CA VAL A 544 -2.34 -34.55 -14.52
C VAL A 544 -0.98 -35.14 -14.87
N GLU A 545 0.12 -34.57 -14.34
CA GLU A 545 1.47 -35.09 -14.55
C GLU A 545 1.62 -36.51 -13.98
N ASN A 546 1.15 -36.76 -12.78
CA ASN A 546 1.23 -38.09 -12.15
C ASN A 546 0.46 -39.14 -12.97
N ARG A 547 -0.70 -38.75 -13.53
CA ARG A 547 -1.45 -39.65 -14.42
C ARG A 547 -0.67 -39.98 -15.69
N LYS A 548 -0.06 -38.96 -16.31
CA LYS A 548 0.80 -39.15 -17.46
C LYS A 548 1.98 -40.07 -17.16
N TYR A 549 2.67 -39.85 -16.03
CA TYR A 549 3.75 -40.73 -15.59
C TYR A 549 3.30 -42.15 -15.31
N ALA A 550 2.10 -42.33 -14.75
CA ALA A 550 1.56 -43.67 -14.53
C ALA A 550 1.30 -44.41 -15.85
N GLU A 551 0.82 -43.72 -16.88
CA GLU A 551 0.64 -44.27 -18.24
C GLU A 551 1.99 -44.58 -18.90
N GLU A 552 2.97 -43.72 -18.74
CA GLU A 552 4.34 -43.92 -19.23
C GLU A 552 5.03 -45.12 -18.56
N ILE A 553 4.92 -45.23 -17.22
CA ILE A 553 5.41 -46.41 -16.47
C ILE A 553 4.77 -47.68 -16.98
N HIS A 554 3.45 -47.70 -17.14
CA HIS A 554 2.72 -48.86 -17.63
C HIS A 554 3.25 -49.31 -19.00
N SER A 555 3.40 -48.37 -19.93
CA SER A 555 3.85 -48.65 -21.30
C SER A 555 5.34 -49.07 -21.37
N GLN A 556 6.20 -48.37 -20.67
CA GLN A 556 7.67 -48.63 -20.71
C GLN A 556 8.04 -49.92 -19.95
N TYR A 557 7.39 -50.14 -18.78
CA TYR A 557 7.61 -51.35 -18.01
C TYR A 557 7.10 -52.60 -18.77
N ALA A 558 5.95 -52.52 -19.43
CA ALA A 558 5.44 -53.59 -20.27
C ALA A 558 6.35 -53.85 -21.48
N ALA A 559 6.93 -52.80 -22.08
CA ALA A 559 7.89 -52.93 -23.19
C ALA A 559 9.21 -53.58 -22.73
N GLU A 560 9.70 -53.24 -21.53
CA GLU A 560 10.98 -53.73 -21.00
C GLU A 560 10.87 -55.16 -20.43
N THR A 561 9.79 -55.47 -19.73
CA THR A 561 9.64 -56.73 -18.93
C THR A 561 8.62 -57.71 -19.51
N GLY A 562 7.79 -57.30 -20.45
CA GLY A 562 6.65 -58.08 -20.98
C GLY A 562 5.48 -58.26 -20.00
N ARG A 563 5.43 -57.51 -18.90
CA ARG A 563 4.40 -57.60 -17.86
C ARG A 563 3.66 -56.27 -17.72
N GLU A 564 2.36 -56.36 -17.54
CA GLU A 564 1.55 -55.17 -17.21
C GLU A 564 1.58 -54.92 -15.71
N ILE A 565 1.72 -53.64 -15.32
CA ILE A 565 1.70 -53.19 -13.93
C ILE A 565 0.79 -51.99 -13.77
N LYS A 566 0.13 -51.86 -12.62
CA LYS A 566 -0.53 -50.64 -12.21
C LYS A 566 0.37 -49.96 -11.18
N PRO A 567 1.03 -48.85 -11.59
CA PRO A 567 2.01 -48.21 -10.73
C PRO A 567 1.36 -47.63 -9.45
N SER A 568 2.06 -47.72 -8.34
CA SER A 568 1.72 -47.07 -7.07
C SER A 568 2.18 -45.61 -7.07
N ASP A 569 1.68 -44.79 -6.14
CA ASP A 569 2.09 -43.39 -5.98
C ASP A 569 3.59 -43.25 -5.72
N ASP A 570 4.21 -44.23 -5.03
CA ASP A 570 5.65 -44.26 -4.77
C ASP A 570 6.46 -44.50 -6.05
N GLU A 571 5.98 -45.39 -6.90
CA GLU A 571 6.60 -45.66 -8.20
C GLU A 571 6.47 -44.47 -9.17
N VAL A 572 5.33 -43.79 -9.17
CA VAL A 572 5.16 -42.52 -9.93
C VAL A 572 6.12 -41.46 -9.42
N LEU A 573 6.33 -41.34 -8.10
CA LEU A 573 7.32 -40.42 -7.54
C LEU A 573 8.75 -40.79 -7.95
N LYS A 574 9.10 -42.08 -7.89
CA LYS A 574 10.43 -42.57 -8.31
C LYS A 574 10.67 -42.34 -9.80
N TYR A 575 9.64 -42.56 -10.62
CA TYR A 575 9.71 -42.30 -12.06
C TYR A 575 9.96 -40.83 -12.36
N ARG A 576 9.28 -39.91 -11.71
CA ARG A 576 9.53 -38.48 -11.84
C ARG A 576 10.96 -38.11 -11.49
N LEU A 577 11.48 -38.62 -10.37
CA LEU A 577 12.87 -38.37 -9.96
C LEU A 577 13.87 -38.98 -10.94
N TRP A 578 13.55 -40.12 -11.53
CA TRP A 578 14.35 -40.76 -12.54
C TRP A 578 14.43 -39.95 -13.86
N GLU A 579 13.32 -39.38 -14.29
CA GLU A 579 13.25 -38.43 -15.41
C GLU A 579 14.03 -37.14 -15.10
N GLU A 580 13.85 -36.55 -13.93
CA GLU A 580 14.60 -35.37 -13.49
C GLU A 580 16.12 -35.60 -13.48
N GLN A 581 16.57 -36.85 -13.23
CA GLN A 581 17.99 -37.27 -13.23
C GLN A 581 18.48 -37.76 -14.60
N GLN A 582 17.69 -37.60 -15.66
CA GLN A 582 18.01 -38.06 -17.00
C GLN A 582 18.42 -39.56 -17.05
N HIS A 583 17.72 -40.36 -16.26
CA HIS A 583 17.91 -41.82 -16.17
C HIS A 583 19.27 -42.27 -15.60
N VAL A 584 20.05 -41.35 -15.05
CA VAL A 584 21.42 -41.62 -14.55
C VAL A 584 21.47 -41.42 -13.04
N CYS A 585 22.10 -42.37 -12.33
CA CYS A 585 22.35 -42.23 -10.90
C CYS A 585 23.36 -41.09 -10.62
N PRO A 586 23.03 -40.06 -9.87
CA PRO A 586 23.90 -38.93 -9.61
C PRO A 586 25.14 -39.30 -8.75
N TYR A 587 25.10 -40.43 -8.05
CA TYR A 587 26.21 -40.90 -7.20
C TYR A 587 27.19 -41.81 -7.94
N THR A 588 26.71 -42.62 -8.89
CA THR A 588 27.52 -43.62 -9.55
C THR A 588 27.74 -43.37 -11.02
N GLY A 589 27.01 -42.44 -11.64
CA GLY A 589 27.05 -42.16 -13.07
C GLY A 589 26.51 -43.30 -13.96
N ARG A 590 25.88 -44.31 -13.38
CA ARG A 590 25.31 -45.44 -14.12
C ARG A 590 23.90 -45.17 -14.57
N GLN A 591 23.50 -45.65 -15.73
CA GLN A 591 22.11 -45.66 -16.17
C GLN A 591 21.27 -46.56 -15.27
N ILE A 592 20.07 -46.12 -14.96
CA ILE A 592 19.07 -46.84 -14.15
C ILE A 592 17.94 -47.26 -15.09
N SER A 593 17.62 -48.56 -15.17
CA SER A 593 16.45 -49.02 -15.93
C SER A 593 15.18 -48.88 -15.11
N ILE A 594 14.02 -48.81 -15.77
CA ILE A 594 12.73 -48.67 -15.11
C ILE A 594 12.40 -49.88 -14.20
N SER A 595 12.84 -51.08 -14.61
CA SER A 595 12.67 -52.30 -13.82
C SER A 595 13.48 -52.33 -12.52
N ALA A 596 14.40 -51.38 -12.31
CA ALA A 596 15.17 -51.29 -11.07
C ALA A 596 14.37 -50.68 -9.88
N PHE A 597 13.26 -49.98 -10.15
CA PHE A 597 12.49 -49.26 -9.15
C PHE A 597 10.96 -49.40 -9.28
N VAL A 598 10.50 -50.09 -10.32
CA VAL A 598 9.10 -50.44 -10.59
C VAL A 598 8.94 -51.95 -10.53
N GLY A 599 7.90 -52.44 -9.87
CA GLY A 599 7.59 -53.88 -9.74
C GLY A 599 7.69 -54.42 -8.34
#